data_b5a72c11cbbc07976bc58ade78d72b76
#
_entry.id   b5a72c11cbbc07976bc58ade78d72b76
#
_cell.length_a   1.000
_cell.length_b   1.000
_cell.length_c   1.000
_cell.angle_alpha   90.00
_cell.angle_beta   90.00
_cell.angle_gamma   90.00
#
_symmetry.space_group_name_H-M   'P 1'
#
loop_
_entity.id
_entity.type
_entity.pdbx_description
1 polymer ?
#
loop_
_entity_poly.entity_id
_entity_poly.type
_entity_poly.pdbx_seq_one_letter_code
_entity_poly.pdbx_strand_id
1 'polypeptide(L)'
;MANYAEIENEAKRYLDICVEHDRVDPGLYDRFGVKRGLRDKDGKGVLTGITHISRIDAFKMVDGKKTPCEGKLWYRGYNVYDLIRGLHGKRFGFEEAAYLLLMGELPNAGQLAEFSNVLSKCRDLPSNFTRDVIMKAPTRDLMNSLTRSVLTLASYDDTIGDSSLQTQLEQCIKLISVFPMLAVYGYHAYNYYVNGDSMYIHRPQPELSTAENLLQMLRPDRSYTPLEAHVLDTALLLHMEHGGGNNSTFTTRVVTSSGSDTYSVMAAALCSLKGPKHGGANIKVVEMVNHIRETIRDETDEDEVKDYLGKILDKQAFDHKGLIYGMGHAVYSLSDPRAVVFKSFVQQLAEAKGRKKDFDFYNMIERLAPQVIAEKRHIYKAVSTNVDFYSGFVYNMLDIPLELYTPIFAIARIVGWSAHRMEELVNVDKIIRPAYESIMEPREYIPLEKR
;
A
#
# COMPACT_ATOMS: atom_id res chain seq x y z
N MET A 1 -12.14 -24.29 27.46
CA MET A 1 -12.21 -23.00 26.74
C MET A 1 -11.84 -21.93 27.77
N ALA A 2 -10.91 -21.05 27.43
CA ALA A 2 -10.56 -19.93 28.31
C ALA A 2 -11.82 -19.08 28.54
N ASN A 3 -12.01 -18.64 29.78
CA ASN A 3 -13.12 -17.74 30.13
C ASN A 3 -12.78 -16.33 29.64
N TYR A 4 -13.14 -16.01 28.40
CA TYR A 4 -12.80 -14.72 27.74
C TYR A 4 -13.31 -13.50 28.54
N ALA A 5 -14.46 -13.62 29.22
CA ALA A 5 -15.01 -12.53 30.03
C ALA A 5 -14.12 -12.22 31.26
N GLU A 6 -13.54 -13.26 31.86
CA GLU A 6 -12.59 -13.11 32.98
C GLU A 6 -11.30 -12.46 32.53
N ILE A 7 -10.76 -12.90 31.37
CA ILE A 7 -9.55 -12.29 30.76
C ILE A 7 -9.82 -10.82 30.42
N GLU A 8 -11.00 -10.48 29.89
CA GLU A 8 -11.36 -9.10 29.54
C GLU A 8 -11.40 -8.19 30.78
N ASN A 9 -11.96 -8.66 31.90
CA ASN A 9 -12.02 -7.89 33.14
C ASN A 9 -10.62 -7.68 33.75
N GLU A 10 -9.80 -8.73 33.78
CA GLU A 10 -8.40 -8.62 34.23
C GLU A 10 -7.57 -7.69 33.33
N ALA A 11 -7.75 -7.78 32.00
CA ALA A 11 -7.06 -6.90 31.06
C ALA A 11 -7.42 -5.40 31.30
N LYS A 12 -8.66 -5.08 31.66
CA LYS A 12 -9.04 -3.70 32.00
C LYS A 12 -8.27 -3.19 33.22
N ARG A 13 -8.15 -4.03 34.27
CA ARG A 13 -7.41 -3.67 35.48
C ARG A 13 -5.91 -3.42 35.19
N TYR A 14 -5.30 -4.26 34.36
CA TYR A 14 -3.90 -4.09 33.99
C TYR A 14 -3.68 -2.92 33.00
N LEU A 15 -4.69 -2.58 32.19
CA LEU A 15 -4.60 -1.48 31.24
C LEU A 15 -4.30 -0.14 31.92
N ASP A 16 -4.98 0.16 33.01
CA ASP A 16 -4.77 1.42 33.76
C ASP A 16 -3.33 1.53 34.26
N ILE A 17 -2.81 0.43 34.80
CA ILE A 17 -1.40 0.34 35.26
C ILE A 17 -0.43 0.55 34.09
N CYS A 18 -0.65 -0.14 32.96
CA CYS A 18 0.20 0.03 31.77
C CYS A 18 0.16 1.48 31.25
N VAL A 19 -1.02 2.08 31.14
CA VAL A 19 -1.19 3.46 30.63
C VAL A 19 -0.50 4.47 31.54
N GLU A 20 -0.57 4.29 32.86
CA GLU A 20 0.11 5.14 33.83
C GLU A 20 1.63 5.11 33.66
N HIS A 21 2.20 3.90 33.53
CA HIS A 21 3.64 3.73 33.46
C HIS A 21 4.24 3.95 32.07
N ASP A 22 3.48 3.71 30.98
CA ASP A 22 3.96 3.84 29.60
C ASP A 22 3.76 5.24 29.00
N ARG A 23 3.09 6.15 29.73
CA ARG A 23 2.85 7.52 29.25
C ARG A 23 4.14 8.33 29.27
N VAL A 24 4.61 8.71 28.09
CA VAL A 24 5.75 9.62 27.92
C VAL A 24 5.26 11.07 27.80
N ASP A 25 5.80 11.98 28.62
CA ASP A 25 5.53 13.41 28.48
C ASP A 25 6.01 13.90 27.11
N PRO A 26 5.13 14.51 26.28
CA PRO A 26 5.52 15.04 24.97
C PRO A 26 6.69 16.05 25.03
N GLY A 27 6.87 16.77 26.12
CA GLY A 27 7.97 17.73 26.30
C GLY A 27 9.36 17.05 26.33
N LEU A 28 9.43 15.78 26.71
CA LEU A 28 10.69 15.03 26.74
C LEU A 28 11.27 14.79 25.33
N TYR A 29 10.42 14.65 24.31
CA TYR A 29 10.88 14.53 22.92
C TYR A 29 11.69 15.75 22.48
N ASP A 30 11.24 16.96 22.88
CA ASP A 30 11.95 18.18 22.59
C ASP A 30 13.23 18.31 23.43
N ARG A 31 13.16 17.98 24.72
CA ARG A 31 14.29 18.00 25.63
C ARG A 31 15.45 17.12 25.15
N PHE A 32 15.15 15.92 24.66
CA PHE A 32 16.15 14.97 24.16
C PHE A 32 16.40 15.10 22.64
N GLY A 33 15.76 16.05 21.95
CA GLY A 33 15.92 16.23 20.50
C GLY A 33 15.41 15.06 19.66
N VAL A 34 14.48 14.26 20.19
CA VAL A 34 13.95 13.08 19.53
C VAL A 34 12.98 13.43 18.42
N LYS A 35 13.18 12.84 17.24
CA LYS A 35 12.33 13.01 16.06
C LYS A 35 11.19 12.00 16.09
N ARG A 36 10.00 12.39 16.56
CA ARG A 36 8.83 11.50 16.66
C ARG A 36 8.44 10.95 15.29
N GLY A 37 8.36 9.61 15.19
CA GLY A 37 8.08 8.95 13.92
C GLY A 37 9.16 9.21 12.86
N LEU A 38 10.40 9.45 13.26
CA LEU A 38 11.54 9.80 12.40
C LEU A 38 11.27 11.06 11.55
N ARG A 39 10.54 12.04 12.10
CA ARG A 39 10.25 13.31 11.43
C ARG A 39 10.51 14.51 12.32
N ASP A 40 11.00 15.59 11.71
CA ASP A 40 11.07 16.89 12.34
C ASP A 40 9.69 17.52 12.52
N LYS A 41 9.58 18.59 13.32
CA LYS A 41 8.34 19.34 13.53
C LYS A 41 7.76 19.95 12.25
N ASP A 42 8.61 20.26 11.28
CA ASP A 42 8.23 20.73 9.94
C ASP A 42 7.79 19.59 8.99
N GLY A 43 7.78 18.33 9.49
CA GLY A 43 7.41 17.14 8.73
C GLY A 43 8.53 16.54 7.87
N LYS A 44 9.76 17.10 7.93
CA LYS A 44 10.91 16.55 7.21
C LYS A 44 11.33 15.22 7.82
N GLY A 45 11.45 14.16 6.99
CA GLY A 45 11.96 12.86 7.43
C GLY A 45 13.44 12.91 7.80
N VAL A 46 13.82 12.10 8.79
CA VAL A 46 15.22 11.83 9.09
C VAL A 46 15.83 11.06 7.92
N LEU A 47 17.00 11.51 7.45
CA LEU A 47 17.74 10.78 6.41
C LEU A 47 18.40 9.54 7.04
N THR A 48 17.88 8.36 6.69
CA THR A 48 18.31 7.08 7.27
C THR A 48 19.07 6.19 6.28
N GLY A 49 19.10 6.53 5.01
CA GLY A 49 19.79 5.75 3.97
C GLY A 49 19.79 6.44 2.62
N ILE A 50 20.46 5.80 1.67
CA ILE A 50 20.52 6.19 0.26
C ILE A 50 19.99 5.06 -0.60
N THR A 51 19.45 5.38 -1.79
CA THR A 51 18.87 4.38 -2.69
C THR A 51 18.99 4.80 -4.14
N HIS A 52 19.19 3.83 -5.02
CA HIS A 52 19.11 3.98 -6.48
C HIS A 52 17.72 3.69 -7.04
N ILE A 53 16.79 3.17 -6.20
CA ILE A 53 15.53 2.57 -6.67
C ILE A 53 14.52 3.62 -7.08
N SER A 54 14.35 4.65 -6.24
CA SER A 54 13.39 5.71 -6.54
C SER A 54 13.81 7.06 -5.98
N ARG A 55 13.30 8.10 -6.62
CA ARG A 55 13.42 9.48 -6.16
C ARG A 55 12.05 10.15 -6.16
N ILE A 56 11.80 10.93 -5.11
CA ILE A 56 10.57 11.69 -4.92
C ILE A 56 10.94 13.14 -4.73
N ASP A 57 10.42 14.03 -5.60
CA ASP A 57 10.58 15.47 -5.46
C ASP A 57 9.22 16.13 -5.27
N ALA A 58 9.15 17.00 -4.27
CA ALA A 58 7.98 17.82 -3.97
C ALA A 58 8.38 19.30 -3.73
N PHE A 59 9.66 19.58 -3.80
CA PHE A 59 10.24 20.90 -3.52
C PHE A 59 11.40 21.16 -4.47
N LYS A 60 11.59 22.44 -4.83
CA LYS A 60 12.75 22.95 -5.55
C LYS A 60 13.40 24.06 -4.74
N MET A 61 14.69 24.27 -4.98
CA MET A 61 15.39 25.41 -4.41
C MET A 61 15.22 26.62 -5.33
N VAL A 62 14.68 27.71 -4.80
CA VAL A 62 14.55 29.00 -5.49
C VAL A 62 15.17 30.04 -4.58
N ASP A 63 16.21 30.72 -5.03
CA ASP A 63 16.96 31.73 -4.28
C ASP A 63 17.38 31.25 -2.88
N GLY A 64 17.88 30.02 -2.80
CA GLY A 64 18.29 29.38 -1.55
C GLY A 64 17.16 28.96 -0.60
N LYS A 65 15.90 29.17 -0.99
CA LYS A 65 14.72 28.78 -0.20
C LYS A 65 14.05 27.54 -0.80
N LYS A 66 13.63 26.61 0.07
CA LYS A 66 12.88 25.43 -0.28
C LYS A 66 11.45 25.83 -0.63
N THR A 67 11.09 25.76 -1.91
CA THR A 67 9.77 26.15 -2.43
C THR A 67 9.01 24.89 -2.91
N PRO A 68 7.74 24.70 -2.56
CA PRO A 68 6.92 23.62 -3.09
C PRO A 68 6.90 23.63 -4.63
N CYS A 69 6.94 22.47 -5.23
CA CYS A 69 6.74 22.26 -6.66
C CYS A 69 5.78 21.11 -6.91
N GLU A 70 5.34 20.94 -8.14
CA GLU A 70 4.58 19.75 -8.53
C GLU A 70 5.35 18.49 -8.20
N GLY A 71 4.65 17.50 -7.67
CA GLY A 71 5.23 16.22 -7.29
C GLY A 71 5.82 15.51 -8.50
N LYS A 72 6.98 14.90 -8.30
CA LYS A 72 7.62 14.04 -9.30
C LYS A 72 8.06 12.75 -8.64
N LEU A 73 7.95 11.66 -9.38
CA LEU A 73 8.37 10.33 -8.98
C LEU A 73 9.21 9.72 -10.10
N TRP A 74 10.36 9.18 -9.74
CA TRP A 74 11.24 8.47 -10.66
C TRP A 74 11.47 7.04 -10.14
N TYR A 75 11.46 6.09 -11.07
CA TYR A 75 11.92 4.73 -10.87
C TYR A 75 13.25 4.55 -11.57
N ARG A 76 14.32 4.25 -10.85
CA ARG A 76 15.67 4.08 -11.38
C ARG A 76 16.11 5.25 -12.30
N GLY A 77 15.67 6.47 -11.99
CA GLY A 77 15.99 7.67 -12.77
C GLY A 77 15.02 8.01 -13.91
N TYR A 78 14.06 7.14 -14.23
CA TYR A 78 13.02 7.41 -15.22
C TYR A 78 11.80 8.02 -14.57
N ASN A 79 11.29 9.11 -15.14
CA ASN A 79 10.08 9.75 -14.63
C ASN A 79 8.86 8.84 -14.87
N VAL A 80 8.02 8.69 -13.86
CA VAL A 80 6.84 7.82 -13.94
C VAL A 80 5.87 8.23 -15.06
N TYR A 81 5.75 9.52 -15.37
CA TYR A 81 4.96 9.99 -16.51
C TYR A 81 5.49 9.49 -17.85
N ASP A 82 6.81 9.47 -18.02
CA ASP A 82 7.44 9.02 -19.25
C ASP A 82 7.34 7.50 -19.40
N LEU A 83 7.47 6.75 -18.29
CA LEU A 83 7.23 5.32 -18.26
C LEU A 83 5.81 5.00 -18.74
N ILE A 84 4.79 5.64 -18.14
CA ILE A 84 3.39 5.40 -18.51
C ILE A 84 3.09 5.82 -19.95
N ARG A 85 3.64 6.94 -20.41
CA ARG A 85 3.50 7.36 -21.81
C ARG A 85 4.13 6.33 -22.77
N GLY A 86 5.28 5.77 -22.39
CA GLY A 86 5.96 4.72 -23.15
C GLY A 86 5.18 3.40 -23.22
N LEU A 87 4.31 3.16 -22.24
CA LEU A 87 3.47 1.95 -22.16
C LEU A 87 2.11 2.09 -22.84
N HIS A 88 1.76 3.29 -23.33
CA HIS A 88 0.47 3.52 -23.97
C HIS A 88 0.26 2.58 -25.17
N GLY A 89 -0.85 1.84 -25.14
CA GLY A 89 -1.18 0.84 -26.15
C GLY A 89 -0.36 -0.46 -26.10
N LYS A 90 0.53 -0.61 -25.11
CA LYS A 90 1.30 -1.85 -24.90
C LYS A 90 0.66 -2.70 -23.80
N ARG A 91 0.99 -3.99 -23.84
CA ARG A 91 0.76 -4.96 -22.77
C ARG A 91 2.03 -5.09 -21.92
N PHE A 92 1.96 -5.71 -20.77
CA PHE A 92 3.12 -6.02 -19.91
C PHE A 92 3.82 -4.80 -19.29
N GLY A 93 3.08 -3.72 -19.01
CA GLY A 93 3.64 -2.53 -18.35
C GLY A 93 4.10 -2.81 -16.93
N PHE A 94 3.38 -3.64 -16.19
CA PHE A 94 3.80 -4.11 -14.88
C PHE A 94 5.13 -4.87 -14.97
N GLU A 95 5.28 -5.79 -15.91
CA GLU A 95 6.48 -6.60 -16.10
C GLU A 95 7.68 -5.73 -16.51
N GLU A 96 7.49 -4.76 -17.40
CA GLU A 96 8.53 -3.81 -17.81
C GLU A 96 9.04 -2.97 -16.63
N ALA A 97 8.12 -2.42 -15.84
CA ALA A 97 8.47 -1.64 -14.66
C ALA A 97 9.08 -2.50 -13.53
N ALA A 98 8.63 -3.75 -13.38
CA ALA A 98 9.20 -4.70 -12.43
C ALA A 98 10.64 -5.06 -12.81
N TYR A 99 10.91 -5.30 -14.09
CA TYR A 99 12.27 -5.50 -14.59
C TYR A 99 13.13 -4.27 -14.28
N LEU A 100 12.66 -3.07 -14.61
CA LEU A 100 13.40 -1.83 -14.35
C LEU A 100 13.76 -1.69 -12.86
N LEU A 101 12.81 -1.89 -11.96
CA LEU A 101 13.05 -1.74 -10.52
C LEU A 101 14.04 -2.78 -9.97
N LEU A 102 13.94 -4.03 -10.43
CA LEU A 102 14.79 -5.12 -9.96
C LEU A 102 16.18 -5.07 -10.60
N MET A 103 16.27 -4.92 -11.92
CA MET A 103 17.54 -5.01 -12.67
C MET A 103 18.25 -3.66 -12.80
N GLY A 104 17.55 -2.54 -12.65
CA GLY A 104 18.13 -1.19 -12.65
C GLY A 104 18.15 -0.50 -14.02
N GLU A 105 17.70 -1.19 -15.08
CA GLU A 105 17.65 -0.68 -16.46
C GLU A 105 16.36 -1.08 -17.15
N LEU A 106 15.95 -0.36 -18.19
CA LEU A 106 14.81 -0.72 -19.02
C LEU A 106 15.14 -1.96 -19.88
N PRO A 107 14.23 -2.96 -19.94
CA PRO A 107 14.44 -4.13 -20.79
C PRO A 107 14.30 -3.76 -22.27
N ASN A 108 15.11 -4.39 -23.12
CA ASN A 108 14.77 -4.49 -24.53
C ASN A 108 13.65 -5.51 -24.75
N ALA A 109 13.13 -5.62 -25.99
CA ALA A 109 11.99 -6.51 -26.27
C ALA A 109 12.27 -7.99 -25.95
N GLY A 110 13.48 -8.45 -26.17
CA GLY A 110 13.92 -9.82 -25.86
C GLY A 110 13.97 -10.06 -24.34
N GLN A 111 14.58 -9.15 -23.60
CA GLN A 111 14.67 -9.21 -22.14
C GLN A 111 13.29 -9.13 -21.48
N LEU A 112 12.38 -8.29 -21.99
CA LEU A 112 11.00 -8.22 -21.48
C LEU A 112 10.25 -9.55 -21.71
N ALA A 113 10.37 -10.12 -22.90
CA ALA A 113 9.74 -11.40 -23.22
C ALA A 113 10.30 -12.54 -22.35
N GLU A 114 11.62 -12.59 -22.16
CA GLU A 114 12.26 -13.58 -21.28
C GLU A 114 11.81 -13.41 -19.82
N PHE A 115 11.83 -12.19 -19.28
CA PHE A 115 11.41 -11.92 -17.92
C PHE A 115 9.93 -12.25 -17.70
N SER A 116 9.06 -11.87 -18.62
CA SER A 116 7.63 -12.21 -18.57
C SER A 116 7.40 -13.74 -18.59
N ASN A 117 8.20 -14.48 -19.36
CA ASN A 117 8.17 -15.95 -19.36
C ASN A 117 8.66 -16.53 -18.03
N VAL A 118 9.69 -15.96 -17.41
CA VAL A 118 10.15 -16.36 -16.07
C VAL A 118 9.04 -16.18 -15.04
N LEU A 119 8.42 -14.99 -14.99
CA LEU A 119 7.29 -14.73 -14.09
C LEU A 119 6.14 -15.72 -14.35
N SER A 120 5.82 -15.99 -15.61
CA SER A 120 4.76 -16.92 -15.99
C SER A 120 5.03 -18.34 -15.47
N LYS A 121 6.26 -18.84 -15.60
CA LYS A 121 6.67 -20.16 -15.10
C LYS A 121 6.62 -20.25 -13.57
N CYS A 122 6.80 -19.12 -12.87
CA CYS A 122 6.72 -19.06 -11.42
C CYS A 122 5.28 -18.91 -10.89
N ARG A 123 4.27 -18.76 -11.76
CA ARG A 123 2.85 -18.68 -11.38
C ARG A 123 2.27 -20.05 -11.04
N ASP A 124 2.87 -20.70 -10.05
CA ASP A 124 2.41 -22.01 -9.57
C ASP A 124 2.53 -22.07 -8.04
N LEU A 125 1.60 -22.79 -7.42
CA LEU A 125 1.55 -23.02 -5.98
C LEU A 125 1.85 -24.51 -5.68
N PRO A 126 2.43 -24.83 -4.52
CA PRO A 126 2.66 -26.20 -4.11
C PRO A 126 1.38 -27.04 -4.18
N SER A 127 1.51 -28.34 -4.44
CA SER A 127 0.37 -29.25 -4.49
C SER A 127 -0.54 -29.12 -3.28
N ASN A 128 -1.83 -28.99 -3.51
CA ASN A 128 -2.87 -28.81 -2.49
C ASN A 128 -2.80 -27.51 -1.67
N PHE A 129 -1.87 -26.59 -1.94
CA PHE A 129 -1.69 -25.36 -1.17
C PHE A 129 -3.00 -24.55 -1.08
N THR A 130 -3.71 -24.39 -2.19
CA THR A 130 -4.99 -23.66 -2.20
C THR A 130 -5.99 -24.29 -1.24
N ARG A 131 -6.14 -25.62 -1.27
CA ARG A 131 -7.07 -26.36 -0.39
C ARG A 131 -6.64 -26.31 1.07
N ASP A 132 -5.37 -26.62 1.35
CA ASP A 132 -4.89 -26.91 2.70
C ASP A 132 -4.41 -25.66 3.46
N VAL A 133 -4.11 -24.56 2.75
CA VAL A 133 -3.65 -23.31 3.34
C VAL A 133 -4.67 -22.21 3.14
N ILE A 134 -5.01 -21.88 1.90
CA ILE A 134 -5.87 -20.72 1.60
C ILE A 134 -7.31 -20.97 2.05
N MET A 135 -7.89 -22.10 1.68
CA MET A 135 -9.28 -22.45 1.99
C MET A 135 -9.50 -22.88 3.45
N LYS A 136 -8.46 -23.27 4.19
CA LYS A 136 -8.58 -23.79 5.58
C LYS A 136 -9.02 -22.74 6.59
N ALA A 137 -8.67 -21.48 6.38
CA ALA A 137 -9.00 -20.38 7.29
C ALA A 137 -9.39 -19.13 6.49
N PRO A 138 -10.55 -19.16 5.82
CA PRO A 138 -11.06 -18.03 5.06
C PRO A 138 -11.33 -16.85 6.01
N THR A 139 -11.04 -15.65 5.56
CA THR A 139 -11.21 -14.44 6.34
C THR A 139 -11.48 -13.24 5.44
N ARG A 140 -12.30 -12.29 5.90
CA ARG A 140 -12.47 -11.00 5.24
C ARG A 140 -11.17 -10.19 5.20
N ASP A 141 -10.29 -10.39 6.19
CA ASP A 141 -8.97 -9.78 6.22
C ASP A 141 -8.01 -10.50 5.26
N LEU A 142 -8.13 -10.16 3.97
CA LEU A 142 -7.31 -10.77 2.92
C LEU A 142 -5.82 -10.47 3.08
N MET A 143 -5.44 -9.36 3.71
CA MET A 143 -4.04 -9.09 4.04
C MET A 143 -3.49 -10.10 5.05
N ASN A 144 -4.30 -10.54 6.01
CA ASN A 144 -3.95 -11.63 6.92
C ASN A 144 -3.82 -12.96 6.15
N SER A 145 -4.78 -13.28 5.27
CA SER A 145 -4.72 -14.48 4.43
C SER A 145 -3.45 -14.52 3.58
N LEU A 146 -3.11 -13.39 2.93
CA LEU A 146 -1.91 -13.25 2.11
C LEU A 146 -0.64 -13.42 2.95
N THR A 147 -0.56 -12.78 4.11
CA THR A 147 0.60 -12.87 5.02
C THR A 147 0.83 -14.32 5.50
N ARG A 148 -0.23 -15.00 5.92
CA ARG A 148 -0.14 -16.42 6.33
C ARG A 148 0.30 -17.30 5.17
N SER A 149 -0.24 -17.08 3.98
CA SER A 149 0.13 -17.83 2.79
C SER A 149 1.61 -17.65 2.45
N VAL A 150 2.13 -16.42 2.52
CA VAL A 150 3.56 -16.13 2.30
C VAL A 150 4.43 -16.86 3.32
N LEU A 151 4.11 -16.79 4.62
CA LEU A 151 4.87 -17.50 5.66
C LEU A 151 4.78 -19.02 5.49
N THR A 152 3.64 -19.54 5.06
CA THR A 152 3.49 -20.99 4.82
C THR A 152 4.27 -21.44 3.59
N LEU A 153 4.39 -20.60 2.54
CA LEU A 153 5.22 -20.93 1.36
C LEU A 153 6.68 -21.16 1.73
N ALA A 154 7.18 -20.49 2.78
CA ALA A 154 8.53 -20.71 3.31
C ALA A 154 8.79 -22.20 3.66
N SER A 155 7.77 -22.91 4.15
CA SER A 155 7.87 -24.33 4.51
C SER A 155 7.92 -25.29 3.31
N TYR A 156 7.68 -24.77 2.10
CA TYR A 156 7.76 -25.51 0.84
C TYR A 156 8.99 -25.13 0.01
N ASP A 157 9.89 -24.32 0.56
CA ASP A 157 11.11 -23.86 -0.11
C ASP A 157 12.33 -24.50 0.55
N ASP A 158 12.90 -25.52 -0.09
CA ASP A 158 14.09 -26.22 0.39
C ASP A 158 15.34 -25.32 0.41
N THR A 159 15.29 -24.16 -0.26
CA THR A 159 16.39 -23.19 -0.33
C THR A 159 16.26 -22.04 0.67
N ILE A 160 15.32 -22.09 1.62
CA ILE A 160 15.05 -21.01 2.57
C ILE A 160 16.28 -20.59 3.38
N GLY A 161 17.17 -21.50 3.67
CA GLY A 161 18.41 -21.26 4.41
C GLY A 161 19.57 -20.71 3.59
N ASP A 162 19.44 -20.64 2.27
CA ASP A 162 20.47 -20.11 1.38
C ASP A 162 20.42 -18.59 1.30
N SER A 163 21.47 -17.93 1.80
CA SER A 163 21.60 -16.47 1.80
C SER A 163 22.27 -15.90 0.54
N SER A 164 22.53 -16.73 -0.49
CA SER A 164 23.12 -16.26 -1.74
C SER A 164 22.18 -15.23 -2.42
N LEU A 165 22.76 -14.20 -3.04
CA LEU A 165 21.98 -13.18 -3.75
C LEU A 165 21.12 -13.77 -4.86
N GLN A 166 21.60 -14.84 -5.51
CA GLN A 166 20.86 -15.55 -6.54
C GLN A 166 19.56 -16.14 -5.96
N THR A 167 19.63 -16.94 -4.91
CA THR A 167 18.47 -17.54 -4.26
C THR A 167 17.50 -16.48 -3.72
N GLN A 168 18.02 -15.40 -3.13
CA GLN A 168 17.16 -14.30 -2.65
C GLN A 168 16.39 -13.62 -3.80
N LEU A 169 17.03 -13.43 -4.96
CA LEU A 169 16.36 -12.90 -6.16
C LEU A 169 15.31 -13.88 -6.71
N GLU A 170 15.63 -15.17 -6.78
CA GLU A 170 14.69 -16.23 -7.22
C GLU A 170 13.44 -16.26 -6.34
N GLN A 171 13.60 -16.18 -5.03
CA GLN A 171 12.49 -16.11 -4.07
C GLN A 171 11.64 -14.85 -4.25
N CYS A 172 12.27 -13.69 -4.51
CA CYS A 172 11.56 -12.45 -4.82
C CYS A 172 10.72 -12.60 -6.10
N ILE A 173 11.30 -13.13 -7.18
CA ILE A 173 10.61 -13.34 -8.47
C ILE A 173 9.43 -14.32 -8.29
N LYS A 174 9.61 -15.41 -7.55
CA LYS A 174 8.55 -16.37 -7.22
C LYS A 174 7.40 -15.69 -6.47
N LEU A 175 7.69 -14.92 -5.43
CA LEU A 175 6.65 -14.22 -4.66
C LEU A 175 5.92 -13.17 -5.50
N ILE A 176 6.62 -12.36 -6.32
CA ILE A 176 5.99 -11.42 -7.26
C ILE A 176 5.00 -12.16 -8.16
N SER A 177 5.36 -13.35 -8.63
CA SER A 177 4.55 -14.15 -9.56
C SER A 177 3.30 -14.76 -8.91
N VAL A 178 3.38 -15.18 -7.64
CA VAL A 178 2.26 -15.88 -6.97
C VAL A 178 1.34 -14.96 -6.17
N PHE A 179 1.74 -13.72 -5.85
CA PHE A 179 0.91 -12.79 -5.06
C PHE A 179 -0.49 -12.58 -5.64
N PRO A 180 -0.68 -12.41 -6.98
CA PRO A 180 -2.01 -12.34 -7.56
C PRO A 180 -2.89 -13.55 -7.25
N MET A 181 -2.31 -14.77 -7.35
CA MET A 181 -3.03 -16.01 -7.04
C MET A 181 -3.42 -16.08 -5.58
N LEU A 182 -2.48 -15.76 -4.65
CA LEU A 182 -2.73 -15.79 -3.22
C LEU A 182 -3.86 -14.83 -2.82
N ALA A 183 -3.87 -13.63 -3.39
CA ALA A 183 -4.89 -12.62 -3.11
C ALA A 183 -6.27 -13.02 -3.66
N VAL A 184 -6.34 -13.40 -4.93
CA VAL A 184 -7.60 -13.74 -5.61
C VAL A 184 -8.20 -15.03 -5.06
N TYR A 185 -7.40 -16.06 -4.84
CA TYR A 185 -7.91 -17.33 -4.25
C TYR A 185 -8.32 -17.13 -2.79
N GLY A 186 -7.61 -16.25 -2.04
CA GLY A 186 -8.02 -15.85 -0.71
C GLY A 186 -9.39 -15.16 -0.69
N TYR A 187 -9.64 -14.27 -1.66
CA TYR A 187 -10.95 -13.64 -1.84
C TYR A 187 -12.04 -14.67 -2.19
N HIS A 188 -11.80 -15.55 -3.16
CA HIS A 188 -12.79 -16.56 -3.53
C HIS A 188 -13.08 -17.54 -2.39
N ALA A 189 -12.07 -17.90 -1.59
CA ALA A 189 -12.28 -18.72 -0.40
C ALA A 189 -13.15 -17.98 0.65
N TYR A 190 -12.86 -16.71 0.92
CA TYR A 190 -13.69 -15.89 1.80
C TYR A 190 -15.13 -15.78 1.29
N ASN A 191 -15.29 -15.46 0.01
CA ASN A 191 -16.61 -15.27 -0.60
C ASN A 191 -17.44 -16.57 -0.57
N TYR A 192 -16.81 -17.71 -0.84
CA TYR A 192 -17.45 -19.02 -0.78
C TYR A 192 -17.91 -19.40 0.65
N TYR A 193 -17.00 -19.31 1.64
CA TYR A 193 -17.30 -19.78 2.99
C TYR A 193 -18.12 -18.81 3.84
N VAL A 194 -18.02 -17.50 3.58
CA VAL A 194 -18.68 -16.48 4.42
C VAL A 194 -19.91 -15.90 3.73
N ASN A 195 -19.85 -15.64 2.43
CA ASN A 195 -20.96 -15.04 1.69
C ASN A 195 -21.84 -16.09 0.98
N GLY A 196 -21.42 -17.35 0.90
CA GLY A 196 -22.19 -18.43 0.27
C GLY A 196 -22.14 -18.43 -1.25
N ASP A 197 -21.21 -17.70 -1.86
CA ASP A 197 -21.03 -17.64 -3.30
C ASP A 197 -20.24 -18.84 -3.85
N SER A 198 -20.17 -18.98 -5.18
CA SER A 198 -19.41 -20.05 -5.81
C SER A 198 -17.91 -19.87 -5.65
N MET A 199 -17.19 -20.98 -5.41
CA MET A 199 -15.72 -20.97 -5.42
C MET A 199 -15.18 -21.03 -6.84
N TYR A 200 -14.43 -20.04 -7.26
CA TYR A 200 -13.73 -20.03 -8.54
C TYR A 200 -12.23 -20.19 -8.33
N ILE A 201 -11.62 -21.15 -9.07
CA ILE A 201 -10.16 -21.37 -9.08
C ILE A 201 -9.72 -21.33 -10.55
N HIS A 202 -9.66 -20.13 -11.12
CA HIS A 202 -9.13 -19.94 -12.46
C HIS A 202 -7.61 -19.91 -12.41
N ARG A 203 -6.98 -20.81 -13.18
CA ARG A 203 -5.53 -20.82 -13.29
C ARG A 203 -5.03 -19.65 -14.13
N PRO A 204 -3.89 -19.06 -13.76
CA PRO A 204 -3.26 -18.03 -14.60
C PRO A 204 -2.88 -18.63 -15.96
N GLN A 205 -3.00 -17.82 -17.00
CA GLN A 205 -2.65 -18.17 -18.37
C GLN A 205 -1.24 -17.66 -18.67
N PRO A 206 -0.37 -18.50 -19.26
CA PRO A 206 1.03 -18.13 -19.50
C PRO A 206 1.23 -16.90 -20.38
N GLU A 207 0.37 -16.72 -21.37
CA GLU A 207 0.43 -15.63 -22.36
C GLU A 207 -0.14 -14.30 -21.88
N LEU A 208 -0.78 -14.28 -20.71
CA LEU A 208 -1.41 -13.10 -20.17
C LEU A 208 -0.46 -12.34 -19.23
N SER A 209 -0.54 -11.02 -19.26
CA SER A 209 0.13 -10.15 -18.30
C SER A 209 -0.40 -10.35 -16.87
N THR A 210 0.29 -9.80 -15.89
CA THR A 210 -0.15 -9.83 -14.48
C THR A 210 -1.52 -9.18 -14.29
N ALA A 211 -1.77 -8.03 -14.93
CA ALA A 211 -3.05 -7.34 -14.86
C ALA A 211 -4.18 -8.16 -15.51
N GLU A 212 -3.94 -8.71 -16.69
CA GLU A 212 -4.91 -9.56 -17.40
C GLU A 212 -5.22 -10.84 -16.58
N ASN A 213 -4.20 -11.48 -16.02
CA ASN A 213 -4.38 -12.64 -15.15
C ASN A 213 -5.17 -12.31 -13.88
N LEU A 214 -4.94 -11.14 -13.26
CA LEU A 214 -5.75 -10.69 -12.13
C LEU A 214 -7.23 -10.63 -12.47
N LEU A 215 -7.59 -9.98 -13.58
CA LEU A 215 -8.98 -9.81 -14.00
C LEU A 215 -9.63 -11.16 -14.35
N GLN A 216 -8.92 -12.00 -15.15
CA GLN A 216 -9.46 -13.29 -15.54
C GLN A 216 -9.58 -14.29 -14.38
N MET A 217 -8.68 -14.24 -13.40
CA MET A 217 -8.79 -15.09 -12.22
C MET A 217 -9.91 -14.62 -11.26
N LEU A 218 -10.14 -13.32 -11.19
CA LEU A 218 -11.13 -12.73 -10.29
C LEU A 218 -12.56 -12.92 -10.79
N ARG A 219 -12.79 -12.79 -12.11
CA ARG A 219 -14.13 -12.78 -12.69
C ARG A 219 -14.63 -14.19 -12.99
N PRO A 220 -15.90 -14.51 -12.62
CA PRO A 220 -16.48 -15.85 -12.86
C PRO A 220 -16.42 -16.29 -14.32
N ASP A 221 -16.68 -15.38 -15.25
CA ASP A 221 -16.69 -15.61 -16.71
C ASP A 221 -15.33 -15.38 -17.38
N ARG A 222 -14.29 -15.00 -16.62
CA ARG A 222 -12.93 -14.68 -17.08
C ARG A 222 -12.85 -13.51 -18.06
N SER A 223 -13.94 -12.76 -18.25
CA SER A 223 -14.02 -11.69 -19.25
C SER A 223 -13.38 -10.41 -18.74
N TYR A 224 -12.72 -9.69 -19.64
CA TYR A 224 -12.24 -8.32 -19.42
C TYR A 224 -12.03 -7.64 -20.79
N THR A 225 -12.03 -6.31 -20.76
CA THR A 225 -11.72 -5.52 -21.97
C THR A 225 -10.23 -5.12 -21.97
N PRO A 226 -9.64 -4.85 -23.14
CA PRO A 226 -8.28 -4.31 -23.23
C PRO A 226 -8.08 -3.02 -22.41
N LEU A 227 -9.09 -2.15 -22.35
CA LEU A 227 -9.05 -0.93 -21.54
C LEU A 227 -8.96 -1.24 -20.04
N GLU A 228 -9.76 -2.18 -19.54
CA GLU A 228 -9.73 -2.59 -18.14
C GLU A 228 -8.36 -3.16 -17.75
N ALA A 229 -7.80 -4.02 -18.60
CA ALA A 229 -6.47 -4.59 -18.38
C ALA A 229 -5.38 -3.50 -18.38
N HIS A 230 -5.42 -2.56 -19.32
CA HIS A 230 -4.47 -1.45 -19.40
C HIS A 230 -4.57 -0.50 -18.20
N VAL A 231 -5.78 -0.19 -17.74
CA VAL A 231 -5.99 0.65 -16.55
C VAL A 231 -5.48 -0.04 -15.30
N LEU A 232 -5.73 -1.34 -15.13
CA LEU A 232 -5.20 -2.09 -13.99
C LEU A 232 -3.68 -2.22 -14.06
N ASP A 233 -3.10 -2.46 -15.23
CA ASP A 233 -1.65 -2.53 -15.44
C ASP A 233 -0.96 -1.23 -15.04
N THR A 234 -1.52 -0.10 -15.48
CA THR A 234 -1.07 1.25 -15.07
C THR A 234 -1.21 1.47 -13.56
N ALA A 235 -2.32 1.03 -12.96
CA ALA A 235 -2.54 1.13 -11.52
C ALA A 235 -1.47 0.35 -10.74
N LEU A 236 -1.16 -0.86 -11.17
CA LEU A 236 -0.11 -1.67 -10.56
C LEU A 236 1.25 -0.97 -10.67
N LEU A 237 1.62 -0.42 -11.83
CA LEU A 237 2.86 0.33 -12.00
C LEU A 237 2.96 1.51 -11.02
N LEU A 238 1.90 2.29 -10.86
CA LEU A 238 1.87 3.46 -9.97
C LEU A 238 2.00 3.11 -8.47
N HIS A 239 1.62 1.90 -8.10
CA HIS A 239 1.71 1.42 -6.71
C HIS A 239 3.02 0.70 -6.38
N MET A 240 3.85 0.33 -7.37
CA MET A 240 5.05 -0.48 -7.17
C MET A 240 6.02 0.10 -6.16
N GLU A 241 6.27 1.41 -6.21
CA GLU A 241 7.34 2.04 -5.44
C GLU A 241 6.97 3.48 -5.04
N HIS A 242 7.39 3.87 -3.83
CA HIS A 242 7.22 5.24 -3.35
C HIS A 242 8.24 5.61 -2.25
N GLY A 243 9.51 5.30 -2.50
CA GLY A 243 10.64 5.68 -1.65
C GLY A 243 10.95 4.74 -0.50
N GLY A 244 12.24 4.68 -0.16
CA GLY A 244 12.77 3.82 0.89
C GLY A 244 12.28 4.15 2.31
N GLY A 245 11.77 5.36 2.53
CA GLY A 245 11.18 5.80 3.80
C GLY A 245 9.68 5.50 3.95
N ASN A 246 9.04 4.89 2.95
CA ASN A 246 7.69 4.37 3.09
C ASN A 246 7.65 3.29 4.17
N ASN A 247 6.62 3.26 5.02
CA ASN A 247 6.61 2.43 6.23
C ASN A 247 6.85 0.94 5.94
N SER A 248 6.17 0.35 4.96
CA SER A 248 6.37 -1.05 4.61
C SER A 248 7.72 -1.31 3.92
N THR A 249 8.21 -0.36 3.10
CA THR A 249 9.53 -0.44 2.48
C THR A 249 10.65 -0.32 3.53
N PHE A 250 10.50 0.58 4.49
CA PHE A 250 11.46 0.70 5.60
C PHE A 250 11.45 -0.56 6.49
N THR A 251 10.28 -1.13 6.75
CA THR A 251 10.15 -2.43 7.43
C THR A 251 10.89 -3.53 6.66
N THR A 252 10.76 -3.57 5.33
CA THR A 252 11.52 -4.49 4.47
C THR A 252 13.02 -4.36 4.70
N ARG A 253 13.56 -3.14 4.69
CA ARG A 253 15.00 -2.88 4.94
C ARG A 253 15.41 -3.30 6.35
N VAL A 254 14.64 -2.92 7.37
CA VAL A 254 14.93 -3.26 8.77
C VAL A 254 15.01 -4.76 8.95
N VAL A 255 14.02 -5.51 8.48
CA VAL A 255 14.00 -6.98 8.65
C VAL A 255 15.05 -7.66 7.77
N THR A 256 15.31 -7.14 6.55
CA THR A 256 16.41 -7.63 5.71
C THR A 256 17.76 -7.47 6.40
N SER A 257 18.02 -6.33 7.04
CA SER A 257 19.30 -6.06 7.72
C SER A 257 19.59 -6.99 8.89
N SER A 258 18.57 -7.68 9.42
CA SER A 258 18.74 -8.71 10.47
C SER A 258 19.15 -10.08 9.92
N GLY A 259 19.20 -10.26 8.59
CA GLY A 259 19.50 -11.53 7.94
C GLY A 259 18.31 -12.48 7.81
N SER A 260 17.07 -12.00 7.98
CA SER A 260 15.87 -12.82 7.82
C SER A 260 15.65 -13.25 6.36
N ASP A 261 15.01 -14.41 6.18
CA ASP A 261 14.64 -14.96 4.87
C ASP A 261 13.65 -14.06 4.11
N THR A 262 13.52 -14.26 2.81
CA THR A 262 12.68 -13.44 1.93
C THR A 262 11.19 -13.50 2.32
N TYR A 263 10.69 -14.66 2.70
CA TYR A 263 9.28 -14.84 3.05
C TYR A 263 8.93 -14.06 4.34
N SER A 264 9.77 -14.16 5.36
CA SER A 264 9.62 -13.41 6.61
C SER A 264 9.68 -11.90 6.40
N VAL A 265 10.60 -11.42 5.54
CA VAL A 265 10.71 -10.01 5.17
C VAL A 265 9.45 -9.51 4.48
N MET A 266 8.93 -10.25 3.49
CA MET A 266 7.71 -9.85 2.77
C MET A 266 6.47 -9.94 3.65
N ALA A 267 6.39 -10.91 4.56
CA ALA A 267 5.32 -11.00 5.56
C ALA A 267 5.33 -9.79 6.52
N ALA A 268 6.49 -9.35 6.97
CA ALA A 268 6.63 -8.15 7.80
C ALA A 268 6.19 -6.88 7.04
N ALA A 269 6.55 -6.77 5.76
CA ALA A 269 6.11 -5.67 4.89
C ALA A 269 4.59 -5.68 4.70
N LEU A 270 3.97 -6.84 4.51
CA LEU A 270 2.51 -7.01 4.45
C LEU A 270 1.83 -6.58 5.75
N CYS A 271 2.37 -6.97 6.91
CA CYS A 271 1.87 -6.55 8.22
C CYS A 271 1.93 -5.03 8.39
N SER A 272 2.98 -4.38 7.90
CA SER A 272 3.10 -2.92 7.90
C SER A 272 2.07 -2.28 6.96
N LEU A 273 1.92 -2.79 5.73
CA LEU A 273 0.99 -2.25 4.73
C LEU A 273 -0.48 -2.40 5.17
N LYS A 274 -0.83 -3.50 5.85
CA LYS A 274 -2.17 -3.78 6.37
C LYS A 274 -2.70 -2.68 7.30
N GLY A 275 -1.82 -1.96 7.98
CA GLY A 275 -2.21 -0.95 8.96
C GLY A 275 -3.13 0.13 8.38
N PRO A 276 -4.21 0.53 9.08
CA PRO A 276 -5.20 1.48 8.55
C PRO A 276 -4.65 2.88 8.28
N LYS A 277 -3.47 3.22 8.84
CA LYS A 277 -2.77 4.47 8.57
C LYS A 277 -1.85 4.39 7.34
N HIS A 278 -1.72 3.21 6.72
CA HIS A 278 -0.82 2.99 5.59
C HIS A 278 -1.59 2.53 4.34
N GLY A 279 -2.08 1.30 4.27
CA GLY A 279 -2.67 0.74 3.06
C GLY A 279 -4.21 0.79 2.96
N GLY A 280 -4.91 1.29 4.00
CA GLY A 280 -6.38 1.30 4.03
C GLY A 280 -7.03 2.60 3.57
N ALA A 281 -6.28 3.56 3.04
CA ALA A 281 -6.81 4.89 2.76
C ALA A 281 -7.77 4.93 1.56
N ASN A 282 -7.53 4.14 0.52
CA ASN A 282 -8.38 4.07 -0.67
C ASN A 282 -9.79 3.49 -0.37
N ILE A 283 -9.88 2.51 0.52
CA ILE A 283 -11.17 1.99 1.00
C ILE A 283 -11.95 3.11 1.71
N LYS A 284 -11.26 3.88 2.57
CA LYS A 284 -11.88 5.00 3.29
C LYS A 284 -12.35 6.12 2.36
N VAL A 285 -11.68 6.35 1.24
CA VAL A 285 -12.15 7.30 0.21
C VAL A 285 -13.49 6.83 -0.36
N VAL A 286 -13.58 5.57 -0.78
CA VAL A 286 -14.82 5.03 -1.36
C VAL A 286 -15.97 5.03 -0.35
N GLU A 287 -15.71 4.59 0.89
CA GLU A 287 -16.71 4.64 1.97
C GLU A 287 -17.18 6.08 2.23
N MET A 288 -16.26 7.05 2.26
CA MET A 288 -16.59 8.47 2.46
C MET A 288 -17.44 9.02 1.31
N VAL A 289 -17.04 8.77 0.07
CA VAL A 289 -17.78 9.26 -1.11
C VAL A 289 -19.18 8.65 -1.17
N ASN A 290 -19.33 7.36 -0.89
CA ASN A 290 -20.63 6.71 -0.82
C ASN A 290 -21.49 7.31 0.30
N HIS A 291 -20.92 7.52 1.49
CA HIS A 291 -21.62 8.13 2.61
C HIS A 291 -22.06 9.58 2.32
N ILE A 292 -21.24 10.36 1.61
CA ILE A 292 -21.65 11.70 1.14
C ILE A 292 -22.91 11.57 0.27
N ARG A 293 -22.87 10.70 -0.75
CA ARG A 293 -23.99 10.47 -1.68
C ARG A 293 -25.30 10.04 -1.00
N GLU A 294 -25.19 9.15 -0.04
CA GLU A 294 -26.35 8.64 0.73
C GLU A 294 -26.98 9.71 1.62
N THR A 295 -26.24 10.77 1.94
CA THR A 295 -26.67 11.78 2.92
C THR A 295 -27.13 13.07 2.27
N ILE A 296 -26.48 13.53 1.19
CA ILE A 296 -26.86 14.75 0.50
C ILE A 296 -28.09 14.50 -0.41
N ARG A 297 -28.79 15.57 -0.75
CA ARG A 297 -30.01 15.48 -1.57
C ARG A 297 -29.70 15.61 -3.06
N ASP A 298 -28.74 16.46 -3.40
CA ASP A 298 -28.36 16.75 -4.79
C ASP A 298 -26.84 16.68 -4.94
N GLU A 299 -26.36 15.66 -5.64
CA GLU A 299 -24.93 15.46 -5.94
C GLU A 299 -24.33 16.58 -6.81
N THR A 300 -25.16 17.42 -7.43
CA THR A 300 -24.72 18.53 -8.27
C THR A 300 -24.68 19.87 -7.55
N ASP A 301 -25.21 19.94 -6.32
CA ASP A 301 -25.17 21.12 -5.47
C ASP A 301 -23.82 21.22 -4.73
N GLU A 302 -22.98 22.15 -5.21
CA GLU A 302 -21.66 22.39 -4.62
C GLU A 302 -21.71 22.88 -3.18
N ASP A 303 -22.72 23.67 -2.81
CA ASP A 303 -22.83 24.21 -1.47
C ASP A 303 -23.23 23.11 -0.47
N GLU A 304 -24.12 22.19 -0.88
CA GLU A 304 -24.48 21.02 -0.08
C GLU A 304 -23.28 20.10 0.13
N VAL A 305 -22.48 19.85 -0.90
CA VAL A 305 -21.25 19.06 -0.81
C VAL A 305 -20.21 19.74 0.10
N LYS A 306 -20.00 21.06 -0.03
CA LYS A 306 -19.09 21.83 0.84
C LYS A 306 -19.51 21.74 2.31
N ASP A 307 -20.77 21.97 2.59
CA ASP A 307 -21.33 21.86 3.94
C ASP A 307 -21.06 20.48 4.55
N TYR A 308 -21.27 19.42 3.75
CA TYR A 308 -21.05 18.08 4.23
C TYR A 308 -19.57 17.78 4.48
N LEU A 309 -18.67 18.19 3.60
CA LEU A 309 -17.21 18.11 3.82
C LEU A 309 -16.80 18.89 5.09
N GLY A 310 -17.43 20.03 5.35
CA GLY A 310 -17.26 20.78 6.60
C GLY A 310 -17.65 19.97 7.84
N LYS A 311 -18.80 19.29 7.81
CA LYS A 311 -19.26 18.40 8.90
C LYS A 311 -18.31 17.23 9.15
N ILE A 312 -17.70 16.66 8.10
CA ILE A 312 -16.67 15.63 8.24
C ILE A 312 -15.47 16.19 9.02
N LEU A 313 -14.96 17.39 8.65
CA LEU A 313 -13.82 18.02 9.34
C LEU A 313 -14.13 18.39 10.79
N ASP A 314 -15.36 18.77 11.08
CA ASP A 314 -15.86 19.08 12.43
C ASP A 314 -16.16 17.82 13.28
N LYS A 315 -15.88 16.63 12.74
CA LYS A 315 -16.15 15.33 13.37
C LYS A 315 -17.64 15.06 13.64
N GLN A 316 -18.52 15.64 12.85
CA GLN A 316 -19.97 15.53 12.97
C GLN A 316 -20.58 14.53 12.00
N ALA A 317 -19.79 14.06 11.00
CA ALA A 317 -20.25 13.17 9.95
C ALA A 317 -19.22 12.08 9.62
N PHE A 318 -19.66 11.05 8.91
CA PHE A 318 -18.91 9.89 8.47
C PHE A 318 -18.34 9.12 9.69
N ASP A 319 -17.01 8.99 9.80
CA ASP A 319 -16.34 8.21 10.85
C ASP A 319 -15.90 9.05 12.07
N HIS A 320 -16.31 10.29 12.14
CA HIS A 320 -16.04 11.25 13.23
C HIS A 320 -14.55 11.50 13.54
N LYS A 321 -13.64 11.16 12.59
CA LYS A 321 -12.20 11.40 12.75
C LYS A 321 -11.75 12.79 12.30
N GLY A 322 -12.61 13.49 11.57
CA GLY A 322 -12.30 14.84 11.08
C GLY A 322 -11.29 14.83 9.93
N LEU A 323 -11.35 13.82 9.06
CA LEU A 323 -10.44 13.67 7.93
C LEU A 323 -11.25 13.54 6.62
N ILE A 324 -10.89 14.31 5.61
CA ILE A 324 -11.31 14.06 4.24
C ILE A 324 -10.26 13.14 3.64
N TYR A 325 -10.61 11.87 3.47
CA TYR A 325 -9.70 10.85 2.99
C TYR A 325 -9.32 11.08 1.52
N GLY A 326 -8.12 10.70 1.14
CA GLY A 326 -7.58 10.96 -0.20
C GLY A 326 -7.04 12.39 -0.39
N MET A 327 -7.15 13.27 0.62
CA MET A 327 -6.62 14.62 0.62
C MET A 327 -5.37 14.76 1.46
N GLY A 328 -4.35 15.42 0.89
CA GLY A 328 -3.04 15.63 1.54
C GLY A 328 -2.10 14.44 1.39
N HIS A 329 -0.82 14.72 1.49
CA HIS A 329 0.24 13.73 1.42
C HIS A 329 1.42 14.12 2.33
N ALA A 330 2.11 13.12 2.87
CA ALA A 330 3.26 13.34 3.75
C ALA A 330 4.44 14.05 3.05
N VAL A 331 4.53 13.96 1.73
CA VAL A 331 5.60 14.51 0.91
C VAL A 331 5.08 15.58 -0.05
N TYR A 332 4.09 15.24 -0.87
CA TYR A 332 3.55 16.16 -1.88
C TYR A 332 2.62 17.20 -1.27
N SER A 333 2.68 18.44 -1.77
CA SER A 333 1.79 19.51 -1.35
C SER A 333 0.99 20.11 -2.50
N LEU A 334 1.55 20.19 -3.71
CA LEU A 334 0.85 20.76 -4.87
C LEU A 334 0.15 19.70 -5.71
N SER A 335 0.81 18.57 -5.95
CA SER A 335 0.23 17.46 -6.70
C SER A 335 0.94 16.15 -6.35
N ASP A 336 0.21 15.04 -6.33
CA ASP A 336 0.77 13.68 -6.36
C ASP A 336 0.78 13.21 -7.82
N PRO A 337 1.95 12.92 -8.42
CA PRO A 337 2.04 12.53 -9.83
C PRO A 337 1.20 11.29 -10.14
N ARG A 338 1.03 10.40 -9.18
CA ARG A 338 0.22 9.19 -9.32
C ARG A 338 -1.27 9.51 -9.42
N ALA A 339 -1.77 10.44 -8.58
CA ALA A 339 -3.16 10.88 -8.65
C ALA A 339 -3.47 11.59 -9.98
N VAL A 340 -2.53 12.40 -10.48
CA VAL A 340 -2.67 13.09 -11.77
C VAL A 340 -2.78 12.07 -12.92
N VAL A 341 -1.93 11.04 -12.92
CA VAL A 341 -1.99 9.96 -13.91
C VAL A 341 -3.30 9.18 -13.78
N PHE A 342 -3.66 8.75 -12.58
CA PHE A 342 -4.94 8.05 -12.38
C PHE A 342 -6.12 8.83 -12.95
N LYS A 343 -6.19 10.13 -12.69
CA LYS A 343 -7.28 10.98 -13.17
C LYS A 343 -7.47 10.91 -14.68
N SER A 344 -6.41 10.86 -15.48
CA SER A 344 -6.51 10.77 -16.94
C SER A 344 -7.11 9.44 -17.42
N PHE A 345 -6.81 8.32 -16.75
CA PHE A 345 -7.37 7.00 -17.05
C PHE A 345 -8.79 6.83 -16.51
N VAL A 346 -9.05 7.40 -15.33
CA VAL A 346 -10.38 7.38 -14.69
C VAL A 346 -11.45 7.95 -15.62
N GLN A 347 -11.18 9.06 -16.30
CA GLN A 347 -12.11 9.66 -17.23
C GLN A 347 -12.47 8.70 -18.36
N GLN A 348 -11.48 8.13 -19.04
CA GLN A 348 -11.69 7.20 -20.15
C GLN A 348 -12.48 5.95 -19.70
N LEU A 349 -12.12 5.38 -18.55
CA LEU A 349 -12.81 4.21 -18.02
C LEU A 349 -14.26 4.56 -17.63
N ALA A 350 -14.49 5.71 -16.99
CA ALA A 350 -15.81 6.17 -16.59
C ALA A 350 -16.72 6.40 -17.80
N GLU A 351 -16.21 6.97 -18.90
CA GLU A 351 -16.93 7.13 -20.16
C GLU A 351 -17.28 5.76 -20.76
N ALA A 352 -16.31 4.83 -20.83
CA ALA A 352 -16.52 3.48 -21.35
C ALA A 352 -17.53 2.65 -20.54
N LYS A 353 -17.57 2.87 -19.22
CA LYS A 353 -18.50 2.20 -18.29
C LYS A 353 -19.84 2.94 -18.09
N GLY A 354 -20.07 4.08 -18.74
CA GLY A 354 -21.27 4.90 -18.56
C GLY A 354 -21.34 5.56 -17.16
N ARG A 355 -20.23 5.73 -16.49
CA ARG A 355 -20.12 6.26 -15.11
C ARG A 355 -19.57 7.68 -15.05
N LYS A 356 -19.85 8.47 -16.10
CA LYS A 356 -19.38 9.87 -16.17
C LYS A 356 -19.88 10.72 -15.00
N LYS A 357 -21.12 10.53 -14.55
CA LYS A 357 -21.67 11.25 -13.37
C LYS A 357 -20.85 11.03 -12.12
N ASP A 358 -20.40 9.78 -11.89
CA ASP A 358 -19.54 9.45 -10.75
C ASP A 358 -18.21 10.17 -10.85
N PHE A 359 -17.61 10.20 -12.02
CA PHE A 359 -16.38 10.93 -12.27
C PHE A 359 -16.52 12.43 -12.03
N ASP A 360 -17.62 13.03 -12.49
CA ASP A 360 -17.90 14.46 -12.29
C ASP A 360 -18.04 14.76 -10.78
N PHE A 361 -18.65 13.86 -10.01
CA PHE A 361 -18.77 13.99 -8.55
C PHE A 361 -17.41 13.89 -7.84
N TYR A 362 -16.55 12.93 -8.22
CA TYR A 362 -15.18 12.87 -7.69
C TYR A 362 -14.38 14.14 -8.01
N ASN A 363 -14.49 14.68 -9.23
CA ASN A 363 -13.87 15.96 -9.61
C ASN A 363 -14.39 17.13 -8.78
N MET A 364 -15.68 17.15 -8.45
CA MET A 364 -16.25 18.17 -7.56
C MET A 364 -15.63 18.10 -6.17
N ILE A 365 -15.57 16.92 -5.56
CA ILE A 365 -14.94 16.73 -4.24
C ILE A 365 -13.46 17.13 -4.29
N GLU A 366 -12.70 16.72 -5.32
CA GLU A 366 -11.29 17.10 -5.49
C GLU A 366 -11.10 18.62 -5.48
N ARG A 367 -12.00 19.35 -6.12
CA ARG A 367 -11.94 20.82 -6.22
C ARG A 367 -12.38 21.53 -4.93
N LEU A 368 -13.41 21.02 -4.27
CA LEU A 368 -14.01 21.64 -3.10
C LEU A 368 -13.25 21.34 -1.80
N ALA A 369 -12.76 20.10 -1.63
CA ALA A 369 -12.14 19.67 -0.39
C ALA A 369 -10.93 20.52 0.05
N PRO A 370 -9.98 20.92 -0.83
CA PRO A 370 -8.90 21.82 -0.44
C PRO A 370 -9.38 23.17 0.10
N GLN A 371 -10.46 23.72 -0.46
CA GLN A 371 -11.04 24.99 -0.03
C GLN A 371 -11.61 24.87 1.39
N VAL A 372 -12.43 23.83 1.61
CA VAL A 372 -13.03 23.57 2.94
C VAL A 372 -11.97 23.27 3.99
N ILE A 373 -10.90 22.52 3.63
CA ILE A 373 -9.77 22.25 4.54
C ILE A 373 -9.06 23.56 4.90
N ALA A 374 -8.78 24.43 3.92
CA ALA A 374 -8.12 25.71 4.14
C ALA A 374 -8.93 26.61 5.07
N GLU A 375 -10.22 26.74 4.84
CA GLU A 375 -11.14 27.52 5.66
C GLU A 375 -11.25 27.01 7.09
N LYS A 376 -11.52 25.71 7.26
CA LYS A 376 -11.76 25.08 8.59
C LYS A 376 -10.51 24.92 9.43
N ARG A 377 -9.35 24.66 8.81
CA ARG A 377 -8.10 24.38 9.51
C ARG A 377 -7.15 25.58 9.55
N HIS A 378 -7.52 26.70 8.91
CA HIS A 378 -6.64 27.88 8.73
C HIS A 378 -5.27 27.50 8.16
N ILE A 379 -5.26 26.53 7.22
CA ILE A 379 -4.05 26.04 6.56
C ILE A 379 -3.96 26.68 5.19
N TYR A 380 -3.01 27.58 5.03
CA TYR A 380 -2.72 28.26 3.75
C TYR A 380 -1.76 27.46 2.84
N LYS A 381 -1.34 26.27 3.28
CA LYS A 381 -0.54 25.37 2.45
C LYS A 381 -1.46 24.62 1.51
N ALA A 382 -1.06 24.50 0.24
CA ALA A 382 -1.81 23.72 -0.73
C ALA A 382 -2.01 22.27 -0.25
N VAL A 383 -3.22 21.77 -0.43
CA VAL A 383 -3.61 20.37 -0.16
C VAL A 383 -4.08 19.80 -1.49
N SER A 384 -3.46 18.71 -1.92
CA SER A 384 -3.81 18.01 -3.16
C SER A 384 -4.34 16.62 -2.88
N THR A 385 -5.03 16.04 -3.86
CA THR A 385 -5.37 14.62 -3.86
C THR A 385 -4.11 13.78 -3.86
N ASN A 386 -4.16 12.64 -3.17
CA ASN A 386 -3.13 11.60 -3.22
C ASN A 386 -3.61 10.41 -4.08
N VAL A 387 -2.75 9.40 -4.24
CA VAL A 387 -3.03 8.23 -5.08
C VAL A 387 -4.30 7.48 -4.66
N ASP A 388 -4.65 7.50 -3.39
CA ASP A 388 -5.80 6.76 -2.85
C ASP A 388 -7.14 7.35 -3.27
N PHE A 389 -7.18 8.64 -3.63
CA PHE A 389 -8.42 9.32 -4.01
C PHE A 389 -9.06 8.71 -5.26
N TYR A 390 -8.27 8.46 -6.30
CA TYR A 390 -8.79 7.89 -7.55
C TYR A 390 -8.63 6.38 -7.65
N SER A 391 -7.66 5.76 -6.97
CA SER A 391 -7.44 4.32 -7.09
C SER A 391 -8.64 3.49 -6.65
N GLY A 392 -9.31 3.89 -5.57
CA GLY A 392 -10.53 3.22 -5.11
C GLY A 392 -11.67 3.30 -6.13
N PHE A 393 -11.84 4.44 -6.78
CA PHE A 393 -12.84 4.60 -7.84
C PHE A 393 -12.51 3.75 -9.08
N VAL A 394 -11.24 3.70 -9.50
CA VAL A 394 -10.79 2.80 -10.56
C VAL A 394 -11.14 1.35 -10.24
N TYR A 395 -10.78 0.88 -9.04
CA TYR A 395 -11.05 -0.50 -8.64
C TYR A 395 -12.55 -0.80 -8.59
N ASN A 396 -13.36 0.15 -8.16
CA ASN A 396 -14.82 0.02 -8.21
C ASN A 396 -15.35 -0.10 -9.64
N MET A 397 -14.83 0.69 -10.60
CA MET A 397 -15.22 0.57 -12.01
C MET A 397 -14.74 -0.70 -12.70
N LEU A 398 -13.68 -1.33 -12.16
CA LEU A 398 -13.19 -2.63 -12.61
C LEU A 398 -13.92 -3.80 -11.93
N ASP A 399 -14.95 -3.54 -11.14
CA ASP A 399 -15.72 -4.53 -10.37
C ASP A 399 -14.82 -5.34 -9.41
N ILE A 400 -13.78 -4.69 -8.88
CA ILE A 400 -12.89 -5.29 -7.89
C ILE A 400 -13.53 -5.12 -6.50
N PRO A 401 -13.69 -6.20 -5.72
CA PRO A 401 -14.23 -6.12 -4.36
C PRO A 401 -13.37 -5.29 -3.40
N LEU A 402 -14.00 -4.60 -2.46
CA LEU A 402 -13.33 -3.75 -1.47
C LEU A 402 -12.25 -4.51 -0.68
N GLU A 403 -12.46 -5.77 -0.40
CA GLU A 403 -11.54 -6.65 0.32
C GLU A 403 -10.19 -6.82 -0.43
N LEU A 404 -10.18 -6.67 -1.75
CA LEU A 404 -8.99 -6.77 -2.58
C LEU A 404 -8.22 -5.45 -2.79
N TYR A 405 -8.71 -4.30 -2.34
CA TYR A 405 -8.06 -3.01 -2.60
C TYR A 405 -6.64 -2.94 -2.01
N THR A 406 -6.47 -3.27 -0.74
CA THR A 406 -5.13 -3.33 -0.12
C THR A 406 -4.28 -4.49 -0.64
N PRO A 407 -4.81 -5.72 -0.86
CA PRO A 407 -4.09 -6.78 -1.55
C PRO A 407 -3.57 -6.41 -2.94
N ILE A 408 -4.33 -5.68 -3.77
CA ILE A 408 -3.84 -5.20 -5.08
C ILE A 408 -2.67 -4.24 -4.91
N PHE A 409 -2.75 -3.37 -3.92
CA PHE A 409 -1.61 -2.52 -3.57
C PHE A 409 -0.38 -3.35 -3.19
N ALA A 410 -0.56 -4.43 -2.43
CA ALA A 410 0.52 -5.35 -2.06
C ALA A 410 1.11 -6.09 -3.27
N ILE A 411 0.25 -6.57 -4.21
CA ILE A 411 0.66 -7.20 -5.47
C ILE A 411 1.59 -6.31 -6.28
N ALA A 412 1.33 -5.02 -6.30
CA ALA A 412 2.22 -4.06 -6.95
C ALA A 412 3.48 -3.79 -6.12
N ARG A 413 3.31 -3.50 -4.84
CA ARG A 413 4.38 -3.04 -3.96
C ARG A 413 5.44 -4.09 -3.65
N ILE A 414 5.14 -5.39 -3.78
CA ILE A 414 6.14 -6.44 -3.58
C ILE A 414 7.33 -6.29 -4.52
N VAL A 415 7.15 -5.72 -5.71
CA VAL A 415 8.24 -5.41 -6.64
C VAL A 415 9.21 -4.40 -6.01
N GLY A 416 8.68 -3.29 -5.48
CA GLY A 416 9.47 -2.28 -4.77
C GLY A 416 10.15 -2.85 -3.52
N TRP A 417 9.43 -3.65 -2.71
CA TRP A 417 10.04 -4.33 -1.56
C TRP A 417 11.18 -5.26 -1.98
N SER A 418 10.99 -6.03 -3.05
CA SER A 418 12.02 -6.93 -3.59
C SER A 418 13.25 -6.16 -4.05
N ALA A 419 13.07 -5.05 -4.77
CA ALA A 419 14.17 -4.20 -5.21
C ALA A 419 14.94 -3.61 -3.99
N HIS A 420 14.21 -3.09 -2.98
CA HIS A 420 14.83 -2.57 -1.75
C HIS A 420 15.51 -3.66 -0.92
N ARG A 421 14.97 -4.88 -0.88
CA ARG A 421 15.63 -6.02 -0.25
C ARG A 421 16.95 -6.34 -0.95
N MET A 422 16.94 -6.46 -2.27
CA MET A 422 18.16 -6.75 -3.04
C MET A 422 19.20 -5.65 -2.87
N GLU A 423 18.81 -4.37 -2.90
CA GLU A 423 19.71 -3.26 -2.65
C GLU A 423 20.32 -3.31 -1.24
N GLU A 424 19.54 -3.67 -0.22
CA GLU A 424 20.00 -3.84 1.16
C GLU A 424 21.00 -4.98 1.27
N LEU A 425 20.71 -6.15 0.68
CA LEU A 425 21.60 -7.32 0.72
C LEU A 425 22.95 -7.09 0.00
N VAL A 426 22.94 -6.27 -1.07
CA VAL A 426 24.17 -5.96 -1.82
C VAL A 426 25.07 -4.96 -1.11
N ASN A 427 24.50 -4.01 -0.34
CA ASN A 427 25.23 -2.84 0.12
C ASN A 427 25.44 -2.78 1.64
N VAL A 428 24.67 -3.49 2.43
CA VAL A 428 24.63 -3.29 3.89
C VAL A 428 25.12 -4.54 4.63
N ASP A 429 26.08 -4.34 5.49
CA ASP A 429 26.66 -5.36 6.40
C ASP A 429 26.26 -5.16 7.87
N LYS A 430 25.39 -4.15 8.15
CA LYS A 430 25.02 -3.76 9.51
C LYS A 430 23.52 -3.80 9.73
N ILE A 431 23.13 -4.32 10.89
CA ILE A 431 21.74 -4.28 11.31
C ILE A 431 21.28 -2.83 11.55
N ILE A 432 20.12 -2.46 11.02
CA ILE A 432 19.49 -1.16 11.26
C ILE A 432 19.01 -1.12 12.73
N ARG A 433 19.69 -0.31 13.53
CA ARG A 433 19.45 -0.22 14.97
C ARG A 433 19.48 1.24 15.44
N PRO A 434 18.35 1.94 15.45
CA PRO A 434 18.27 3.28 16.03
C PRO A 434 18.50 3.25 17.56
N ALA A 435 18.99 4.36 18.11
CA ALA A 435 19.13 4.51 19.56
C ALA A 435 17.80 4.96 20.20
N TYR A 436 17.58 4.52 21.44
CA TYR A 436 16.50 4.98 22.30
C TYR A 436 17.09 5.46 23.63
N GLU A 437 16.63 6.62 24.11
CA GLU A 437 16.99 7.17 25.40
C GLU A 437 16.04 6.64 26.49
N SER A 438 16.61 6.11 27.58
CA SER A 438 15.82 5.68 28.74
C SER A 438 15.53 6.89 29.64
N ILE A 439 14.27 7.09 29.97
CA ILE A 439 13.82 8.11 30.92
C ILE A 439 13.62 7.57 32.34
N MET A 440 13.94 6.28 32.55
CA MET A 440 13.84 5.63 33.86
C MET A 440 15.18 5.65 34.57
N GLU A 441 15.20 6.11 35.81
CA GLU A 441 16.36 5.96 36.66
C GLU A 441 16.54 4.51 37.08
N PRO A 442 17.81 4.03 37.29
CA PRO A 442 18.08 2.72 37.83
C PRO A 442 17.37 2.53 39.17
N ARG A 443 16.80 1.36 39.39
CA ARG A 443 16.11 1.00 40.63
C ARG A 443 16.74 -0.28 41.21
N GLU A 444 16.77 -0.34 42.55
CA GLU A 444 17.17 -1.60 43.24
C GLU A 444 16.02 -2.61 43.11
N TYR A 445 16.40 -3.87 42.91
CA TYR A 445 15.45 -4.95 42.92
C TYR A 445 14.96 -5.22 44.35
N ILE A 446 13.66 -5.14 44.56
CA ILE A 446 13.02 -5.49 45.85
C ILE A 446 12.49 -6.93 45.72
N PRO A 447 12.91 -7.86 46.57
CA PRO A 447 12.38 -9.23 46.59
C PRO A 447 10.87 -9.26 46.80
N LEU A 448 10.18 -10.27 46.23
CA LEU A 448 8.70 -10.35 46.23
C LEU A 448 8.11 -10.23 47.64
N GLU A 449 8.78 -10.83 48.63
CA GLU A 449 8.35 -10.86 50.04
C GLU A 449 8.44 -9.48 50.72
N LYS A 450 9.10 -8.50 50.09
CA LYS A 450 9.31 -7.14 50.62
C LYS A 450 8.59 -6.04 49.82
N ARG A 451 7.75 -6.41 48.87
CA ARG A 451 6.97 -5.46 48.04
C ARG A 451 5.62 -5.13 48.63
#